data_fe2f4816533dc7a10820c2e67719f5b0
#
_entry.id   fe2f4816533dc7a10820c2e67719f5b0
#
_cell.length_a   1.000
_cell.length_b   1.000
_cell.length_c   1.000
_cell.angle_alpha   90.00
_cell.angle_beta   90.00
_cell.angle_gamma   90.00
#
_symmetry.space_group_name_H-M   'P 1'
#
loop_
_entity.id
_entity.type
_entity.pdbx_description
1 polymer ?
#
loop_
_entity_poly.entity_id
_entity_poly.type
_entity_poly.pdbx_seq_one_letter_code
_entity_poly.pdbx_strand_id
1 'polypeptide(L)'
;MAQVRVIKKYPNRRLYDTEISSYITLEEVRQLVIDGEEFEVRDAKSGEDLTRSVLLQIIAEHEETGQPMFTTQLLSQIIRFYGDSMQGFMGSYLEKSLQIFLDQQGKFRSQLNNILG
;
A
#
# COMPACT_ATOMS: atom_id res chain seq x y z
N MET A 1 13.29 -7.05 -20.79
CA MET A 1 12.94 -6.89 -19.36
C MET A 1 12.17 -5.59 -19.18
N ALA A 2 11.06 -5.67 -18.53
CA ALA A 2 10.30 -4.49 -18.20
C ALA A 2 11.06 -3.69 -17.15
N GLN A 3 11.26 -2.39 -17.41
CA GLN A 3 11.85 -1.51 -16.44
C GLN A 3 10.79 -1.11 -15.40
N VAL A 4 11.22 -1.02 -14.15
CA VAL A 4 10.34 -0.57 -13.08
C VAL A 4 10.00 0.91 -13.33
N ARG A 5 8.71 1.22 -13.27
CA ARG A 5 8.21 2.59 -13.43
C ARG A 5 8.69 3.45 -12.28
N VAL A 6 9.30 4.59 -12.59
CA VAL A 6 9.86 5.48 -11.56
C VAL A 6 9.00 6.72 -11.44
N ILE A 7 8.57 7.00 -10.22
CA ILE A 7 7.83 8.21 -9.86
C ILE A 7 8.76 9.04 -8.99
N LYS A 8 8.93 10.31 -9.34
CA LYS A 8 9.79 11.23 -8.59
C LYS A 8 8.95 12.08 -7.64
N LYS A 9 9.39 12.15 -6.39
CA LYS A 9 8.72 12.98 -5.39
C LYS A 9 9.55 14.24 -5.14
N TYR A 10 8.91 15.39 -5.29
CA TYR A 10 9.52 16.69 -5.12
C TYR A 10 9.25 17.27 -3.72
N PRO A 11 10.04 18.26 -3.26
CA PRO A 11 9.85 18.82 -1.91
C PRO A 11 8.46 19.40 -1.66
N ASN A 12 7.78 19.85 -2.71
CA ASN A 12 6.41 20.39 -2.61
C ASN A 12 5.34 19.28 -2.58
N ARG A 13 5.74 18.05 -2.32
CA ARG A 13 4.88 16.86 -2.25
C ARG A 13 4.29 16.45 -3.60
N ARG A 14 4.73 17.04 -4.69
CA ARG A 14 4.27 16.66 -6.02
C ARG A 14 4.95 15.36 -6.47
N LEU A 15 4.16 14.54 -7.14
CA LEU A 15 4.62 13.26 -7.69
C LEU A 15 4.64 13.39 -9.20
N TYR A 16 5.78 13.04 -9.81
CA TYR A 16 5.96 13.11 -11.25
C TYR A 16 6.22 11.71 -11.79
N ASP A 17 5.34 11.27 -12.68
CA ASP A 17 5.45 9.95 -13.29
C ASP A 17 6.32 10.04 -14.54
N THR A 18 7.50 9.46 -14.47
CA THR A 18 8.45 9.55 -15.56
C THR A 18 8.04 8.75 -16.81
N GLU A 19 7.18 7.73 -16.64
CA GLU A 19 6.71 6.94 -17.76
C GLU A 19 5.78 7.72 -18.69
N ILE A 20 4.87 8.49 -18.10
CA ILE A 20 3.91 9.29 -18.88
C ILE A 20 4.27 10.76 -18.92
N SER A 21 5.41 11.14 -18.33
CA SER A 21 5.91 12.52 -18.29
C SER A 21 4.87 13.51 -17.80
N SER A 22 4.22 13.18 -16.69
CA SER A 22 3.13 13.99 -16.13
C SER A 22 3.12 13.91 -14.62
N TYR A 23 2.67 14.98 -13.98
CA TYR A 23 2.39 14.95 -12.54
C TYR A 23 1.15 14.12 -12.28
N ILE A 24 1.20 13.33 -11.21
CA ILE A 24 0.09 12.47 -10.83
C ILE A 24 -0.27 12.71 -9.36
N THR A 25 -1.48 12.32 -9.00
CA THR A 25 -1.99 12.42 -7.63
C THR A 25 -1.67 11.16 -6.85
N LEU A 26 -1.82 11.25 -5.54
CA LEU A 26 -1.67 10.09 -4.66
C LEU A 26 -2.70 9.01 -5.01
N GLU A 27 -3.90 9.42 -5.40
CA GLU A 27 -4.96 8.49 -5.82
C GLU A 27 -4.58 7.75 -7.10
N GLU A 28 -3.86 8.42 -8.01
CA GLU A 28 -3.37 7.76 -9.21
C GLU A 28 -2.28 6.73 -8.89
N VAL A 29 -1.46 6.99 -7.87
CA VAL A 29 -0.48 5.99 -7.40
C VAL A 29 -1.22 4.78 -6.81
N ARG A 30 -2.28 5.03 -6.04
CA ARG A 30 -3.12 3.94 -5.52
C ARG A 30 -3.65 3.08 -6.67
N GLN A 31 -4.07 3.71 -7.75
CA GLN A 31 -4.57 2.96 -8.90
C GLN A 31 -3.50 2.08 -9.54
N LEU A 32 -2.24 2.54 -9.57
CA LEU A 32 -1.13 1.71 -10.04
C LEU A 32 -0.98 0.44 -9.20
N VAL A 33 -1.14 0.56 -7.88
CA VAL A 33 -1.08 -0.59 -6.98
C VAL A 33 -2.22 -1.56 -7.31
N ILE A 34 -3.44 -1.04 -7.47
CA ILE A 34 -4.61 -1.85 -7.77
C ILE A 34 -4.44 -2.59 -9.09
N ASP A 35 -3.85 -1.93 -10.08
CA ASP A 35 -3.64 -2.49 -11.40
C ASP A 35 -2.47 -3.47 -11.48
N GLY A 36 -1.74 -3.64 -10.37
CA GLY A 36 -0.60 -4.55 -10.32
C GLY A 36 0.63 -4.04 -11.04
N GLU A 37 0.72 -2.74 -11.25
CA GLU A 37 1.89 -2.13 -11.88
C GLU A 37 3.07 -2.09 -10.93
N GLU A 38 4.24 -2.48 -11.42
CA GLU A 38 5.47 -2.34 -10.64
C GLU A 38 6.01 -0.92 -10.78
N PHE A 39 6.24 -0.28 -9.63
CA PHE A 39 6.77 1.07 -9.62
C PHE A 39 7.60 1.29 -8.36
N GLU A 40 8.40 2.33 -8.38
CA GLU A 40 9.08 2.83 -7.20
C GLU A 40 8.95 4.34 -7.15
N VAL A 41 8.92 4.88 -5.94
CA VAL A 41 8.91 6.33 -5.72
C VAL A 41 10.28 6.73 -5.18
N ARG A 42 10.89 7.71 -5.83
CA ARG A 42 12.21 8.19 -5.44
C ARG A 42 12.19 9.68 -5.21
N ASP A 43 12.97 10.12 -4.22
CA ASP A 43 13.17 11.54 -4.01
C ASP A 43 13.85 12.14 -5.25
N ALA A 44 13.30 13.25 -5.75
CA ALA A 44 13.77 13.84 -7.00
C ALA A 44 15.22 14.34 -6.89
N LYS A 45 15.66 14.72 -5.70
CA LYS A 45 17.01 15.24 -5.49
C LYS A 45 17.98 14.17 -5.06
N SER A 46 17.65 13.42 -4.02
CA SER A 46 18.59 12.47 -3.41
C SER A 46 18.54 11.08 -4.04
N GLY A 47 17.46 10.75 -4.73
CA GLY A 47 17.28 9.40 -5.24
C GLY A 47 16.87 8.39 -4.20
N GLU A 48 16.66 8.81 -2.96
CA GLU A 48 16.23 7.92 -1.89
C GLU A 48 14.90 7.26 -2.21
N ASP A 49 14.77 5.97 -1.88
CA ASP A 49 13.56 5.22 -2.11
C ASP A 49 12.48 5.62 -1.09
N LEU A 50 11.40 6.21 -1.57
CA LEU A 50 10.29 6.67 -0.74
C LEU A 50 9.01 5.84 -0.97
N THR A 51 9.15 4.68 -1.62
CA THR A 51 7.97 3.86 -1.97
C THR A 51 7.16 3.47 -0.75
N ARG A 52 7.81 2.95 0.31
CA ARG A 52 7.11 2.56 1.52
C ARG A 52 6.39 3.73 2.18
N SER A 53 7.04 4.87 2.23
CA SER A 53 6.48 6.09 2.83
C SER A 53 5.20 6.52 2.10
N VAL A 54 5.22 6.47 0.77
CA VAL A 54 4.07 6.84 -0.04
C VAL A 54 2.93 5.84 0.14
N LEU A 55 3.24 4.54 0.17
CA LEU A 55 2.22 3.52 0.39
C LEU A 55 1.55 3.68 1.76
N LEU A 56 2.33 3.97 2.80
CA LEU A 56 1.78 4.25 4.14
C LEU A 56 0.88 5.48 4.13
N GLN A 57 1.26 6.50 3.38
CA GLN A 57 0.45 7.71 3.25
C GLN A 57 -0.90 7.42 2.57
N ILE A 58 -0.90 6.57 1.55
CA ILE A 58 -2.15 6.17 0.89
C ILE A 58 -3.07 5.47 1.89
N ILE A 59 -2.52 4.54 2.67
CA ILE A 59 -3.31 3.83 3.68
C ILE A 59 -3.89 4.82 4.70
N ALA A 60 -3.05 5.70 5.24
CA ALA A 60 -3.49 6.68 6.23
C ALA A 60 -4.62 7.55 5.71
N GLU A 61 -4.50 8.02 4.47
CA GLU A 61 -5.54 8.86 3.88
C GLU A 61 -6.86 8.11 3.74
N HIS A 62 -6.83 6.87 3.27
CA HIS A 62 -8.04 6.08 3.10
C HIS A 62 -8.67 5.71 4.44
N GLU A 63 -7.85 5.51 5.46
CA GLU A 63 -8.37 5.24 6.81
C GLU A 63 -9.03 6.45 7.43
N GLU A 64 -8.55 7.66 7.12
CA GLU A 64 -9.07 8.89 7.71
C GLU A 64 -10.27 9.46 6.96
N THR A 65 -10.29 9.34 5.65
CA THR A 65 -11.31 10.01 4.83
C THR A 65 -12.35 9.08 4.24
N GLY A 66 -12.07 7.78 4.19
CA GLY A 66 -12.97 6.80 3.60
C GLY A 66 -13.60 5.91 4.66
N GLN A 67 -13.99 4.73 4.23
CA GLN A 67 -14.46 3.68 5.14
C GLN A 67 -13.25 2.98 5.73
N PRO A 68 -13.00 3.12 7.04
CA PRO A 68 -11.79 2.52 7.62
C PRO A 68 -11.88 1.00 7.65
N MET A 69 -10.74 0.36 7.41
CA MET A 69 -10.59 -1.07 7.52
C MET A 69 -10.05 -1.47 8.88
N PHE A 70 -9.27 -0.59 9.52
CA PHE A 70 -8.62 -0.86 10.79
C PHE A 70 -9.39 -0.23 11.94
N THR A 71 -9.74 -1.05 12.93
CA THR A 71 -10.37 -0.55 14.14
C THR A 71 -9.32 0.09 15.06
N THR A 72 -9.77 0.91 15.99
CA THR A 72 -8.88 1.49 17.00
C THR A 72 -8.15 0.39 17.78
N GLN A 73 -8.86 -0.69 18.11
CA GLN A 73 -8.27 -1.81 18.82
C GLN A 73 -7.16 -2.47 18.02
N LEU A 74 -7.38 -2.70 16.71
CA LEU A 74 -6.37 -3.32 15.85
C LEU A 74 -5.14 -2.43 15.76
N LEU A 75 -5.35 -1.13 15.54
CA LEU A 75 -4.23 -0.19 15.46
C LEU A 75 -3.42 -0.17 16.76
N SER A 76 -4.09 -0.17 17.90
CA SER A 76 -3.41 -0.20 19.20
C SER A 76 -2.58 -1.47 19.35
N GLN A 77 -3.13 -2.60 18.92
CA GLN A 77 -2.42 -3.88 19.01
C GLN A 77 -1.17 -3.90 18.11
N ILE A 78 -1.29 -3.36 16.90
CA ILE A 78 -0.15 -3.27 15.99
C ILE A 78 0.95 -2.40 16.59
N ILE A 79 0.57 -1.25 17.15
CA ILE A 79 1.52 -0.32 17.76
C ILE A 79 2.35 -1.00 18.85
N ARG A 80 1.73 -1.89 19.61
CA ARG A 80 2.42 -2.58 20.72
C ARG A 80 3.58 -3.46 20.27
N PHE A 81 3.60 -3.89 19.00
CA PHE A 81 4.69 -4.72 18.50
C PHE A 81 5.91 -3.94 18.08
N TYR A 82 5.80 -2.62 17.91
CA TYR A 82 6.95 -1.81 17.54
C TYR A 82 7.91 -1.72 18.72
N GLY A 83 9.17 -2.10 18.48
CA GLY A 83 10.17 -2.15 19.53
C GLY A 83 10.16 -3.46 20.33
N ASP A 84 9.18 -4.31 20.11
CA ASP A 84 9.10 -5.62 20.76
C ASP A 84 9.98 -6.61 20.01
N SER A 85 10.52 -7.61 20.74
CA SER A 85 11.34 -8.65 20.13
C SER A 85 10.60 -9.47 19.07
N MET A 86 9.27 -9.47 19.10
CA MET A 86 8.42 -10.19 18.17
C MET A 86 8.03 -9.37 16.94
N GLN A 87 8.55 -8.16 16.81
CA GLN A 87 8.16 -7.26 15.72
C GLN A 87 8.35 -7.90 14.35
N GLY A 88 9.53 -8.47 14.10
CA GLY A 88 9.82 -9.11 12.81
C GLY A 88 8.95 -10.33 12.54
N PHE A 89 8.69 -11.12 13.58
CA PHE A 89 7.83 -12.29 13.46
C PHE A 89 6.40 -11.85 13.10
N MET A 90 5.89 -10.81 13.76
CA MET A 90 4.54 -10.32 13.50
C MET A 90 4.42 -9.80 12.07
N GLY A 91 5.43 -9.06 11.60
CA GLY A 91 5.45 -8.57 10.22
C GLY A 91 5.36 -9.71 9.20
N SER A 92 6.16 -10.76 9.40
CA SER A 92 6.14 -11.93 8.52
C SER A 92 4.80 -12.66 8.59
N TYR A 93 4.23 -12.77 9.77
CA TYR A 93 2.93 -13.41 9.96
C TYR A 93 1.83 -12.65 9.21
N LEU A 94 1.81 -11.33 9.33
CA LEU A 94 0.82 -10.51 8.65
C LEU A 94 0.95 -10.64 7.13
N GLU A 95 2.17 -10.61 6.61
CA GLU A 95 2.41 -10.74 5.19
C GLU A 95 1.91 -12.07 4.66
N LYS A 96 2.24 -13.18 5.35
CA LYS A 96 1.78 -14.51 4.96
C LYS A 96 0.26 -14.65 5.06
N SER A 97 -0.32 -14.12 6.12
CA SER A 97 -1.78 -14.18 6.31
C SER A 97 -2.50 -13.46 5.19
N LEU A 98 -2.00 -12.29 4.82
CA LEU A 98 -2.59 -11.52 3.73
C LEU A 98 -2.44 -12.25 2.40
N GLN A 99 -1.28 -12.85 2.16
CA GLN A 99 -1.06 -13.61 0.93
C GLN A 99 -2.04 -14.78 0.80
N ILE A 100 -2.26 -15.51 1.89
CA ILE A 100 -3.23 -16.60 1.92
C ILE A 100 -4.62 -16.10 1.61
N PHE A 101 -5.00 -14.97 2.22
CA PHE A 101 -6.30 -14.36 1.99
C PHE A 101 -6.47 -13.97 0.52
N LEU A 102 -5.44 -13.33 -0.06
CA LEU A 102 -5.48 -12.90 -1.46
C LEU A 102 -5.61 -14.09 -2.40
N ASP A 103 -4.91 -15.19 -2.11
CA ASP A 103 -5.00 -16.40 -2.93
C ASP A 103 -6.38 -17.02 -2.91
N GLN A 104 -7.13 -16.82 -1.82
CA GLN A 104 -8.46 -17.40 -1.64
C GLN A 104 -9.60 -16.39 -1.81
N GLN A 105 -9.30 -15.15 -2.19
CA GLN A 105 -10.34 -14.12 -2.26
C GLN A 105 -11.46 -14.46 -3.24
N GLY A 106 -11.13 -15.17 -4.31
CA GLY A 106 -12.14 -15.62 -5.27
C GLY A 106 -13.18 -16.53 -4.65
N LYS A 107 -12.71 -17.46 -3.81
CA LYS A 107 -13.61 -18.39 -3.10
C LYS A 107 -14.48 -17.62 -2.08
N PHE A 108 -13.90 -16.69 -1.36
CA PHE A 108 -14.65 -15.88 -0.39
C PHE A 108 -15.74 -15.08 -1.08
N ARG A 109 -15.42 -14.47 -2.22
CA ARG A 109 -16.39 -13.69 -2.98
C ARG A 109 -17.52 -14.58 -3.52
N SER A 110 -17.18 -15.77 -4.01
CA SER A 110 -18.17 -16.71 -4.49
C SER A 110 -19.12 -17.14 -3.37
N GLN A 111 -18.59 -17.42 -2.18
CA GLN A 111 -19.40 -17.80 -1.04
C GLN A 111 -20.33 -16.67 -0.61
N LEU A 112 -19.80 -15.43 -0.58
CA LEU A 112 -20.63 -14.26 -0.27
C LEU A 112 -21.77 -14.09 -1.27
N ASN A 113 -21.48 -14.23 -2.55
CA ASN A 113 -22.49 -14.11 -3.58
C ASN A 113 -23.56 -15.19 -3.45
N ASN A 114 -23.18 -16.41 -3.10
CA ASN A 114 -24.14 -17.49 -2.88
C ASN A 114 -25.04 -17.24 -1.68
N ILE A 115 -24.49 -16.62 -0.63
CA ILE A 115 -25.25 -16.30 0.57
C ILE A 115 -26.17 -15.09 0.33
N LEU A 116 -25.68 -14.08 -0.35
CA LEU A 116 -26.38 -12.81 -0.55
C LEU A 116 -27.27 -12.82 -1.80
N GLY A 117 -26.96 -13.67 -2.71
CA GLY A 117 -27.62 -13.71 -3.99
C GLY A 117 -28.70 -14.72 -4.08
#